data_29d0463851e1b244769fb46e78dce528
#
_entry.id   29d0463851e1b244769fb46e78dce528
#
_cell.length_a   1.000
_cell.length_b   1.000
_cell.length_c   1.000
_cell.angle_alpha   90.00
_cell.angle_beta   90.00
_cell.angle_gamma   90.00
#
_symmetry.space_group_name_H-M   'P 1'
#
loop_
_entity.id
_entity.type
_entity.pdbx_description
1 polymer ?
#
loop_
_entity_poly.entity_id
_entity_poly.type
_entity_poly.pdbx_seq_one_letter_code
_entity_poly.pdbx_strand_id
1 'polypeptide(L)'
;MNARFSFPLLALAAAILFFGTIRLGDLAGYDDAMFSLEAKGIVNDGDWLTPKARGMATMEHPPLFVWTQAAMLKAFGISDPVVKLPSALCGFGTVLLVYWLARRLLDDPLAASVAMFVMLATPYFLKYASRAMSDVPTAFLFLCAIAAWVLAGDDPRWYLAAGLCTAMALMVRGLIGFALPLIFGSHLFLARRRPQWGYLIPALALALAPLAAWYCYFLFRYRGTFASLHAGWLDREVFGSLSPPWRRYTGAFEYGWMLAKSYWPWLPALIAGAIAVLRERRRPLYLLLCWVAAVFVLCAAARSRVLRYMLPAYPALAVLSAIGIMRWTPRRWVERIMTFVAPAAVVAAASLVVLVAPVWHAAEIRAIARAEDQTLRPGEYVGFYDKGDPRYDETNQLEWYGRAIPVILPTTADLDNELRAGKLRAYVIDQTTYRDRFEAMPHDVVAESGHLVTVLLKPR
;
A
#
# COMPACT_ATOMS: atom_id res chain seq x y z
N MET A 1 19.19 -24.14 -22.02
CA MET A 1 19.43 -23.36 -20.77
C MET A 1 18.52 -23.96 -19.70
N ASN A 2 19.05 -24.48 -18.62
CA ASN A 2 18.25 -25.17 -17.60
C ASN A 2 17.38 -24.18 -16.84
N ALA A 3 16.19 -24.59 -16.39
CA ALA A 3 15.28 -23.79 -15.53
C ALA A 3 15.97 -23.14 -14.30
N ARG A 4 17.18 -23.60 -13.97
CA ARG A 4 18.07 -23.05 -12.93
C ARG A 4 18.51 -21.61 -13.20
N PHE A 5 18.55 -21.16 -14.45
CA PHE A 5 18.95 -19.78 -14.82
C PHE A 5 17.80 -18.78 -14.79
N SER A 6 16.54 -19.24 -14.81
CA SER A 6 15.39 -18.32 -14.81
C SER A 6 15.26 -17.55 -13.49
N PHE A 7 15.53 -18.18 -12.34
CA PHE A 7 15.45 -17.51 -11.04
C PHE A 7 16.40 -16.31 -10.91
N PRO A 8 17.75 -16.44 -11.17
CA PRO A 8 18.65 -15.30 -11.05
C PRO A 8 18.27 -14.13 -11.98
N LEU A 9 17.86 -14.42 -13.21
CA LEU A 9 17.45 -13.38 -14.16
C LEU A 9 16.17 -12.66 -13.73
N LEU A 10 15.18 -13.40 -13.25
CA LEU A 10 13.96 -12.80 -12.70
C LEU A 10 14.22 -12.01 -11.41
N ALA A 11 15.14 -12.48 -10.56
CA ALA A 11 15.56 -11.74 -9.39
C ALA A 11 16.28 -10.43 -9.77
N LEU A 12 17.13 -10.47 -10.81
CA LEU A 12 17.78 -9.29 -11.35
C LEU A 12 16.76 -8.30 -11.95
N ALA A 13 15.79 -8.81 -12.73
CA ALA A 13 14.71 -7.98 -13.27
C ALA A 13 13.90 -7.31 -12.16
N ALA A 14 13.57 -8.05 -11.09
CA ALA A 14 12.88 -7.52 -9.93
C ALA A 14 13.71 -6.44 -9.22
N ALA A 15 15.01 -6.65 -9.03
CA ALA A 15 15.90 -5.66 -8.42
C ALA A 15 15.96 -4.37 -9.26
N ILE A 16 16.12 -4.48 -10.57
CA ILE A 16 16.13 -3.32 -11.49
C ILE A 16 14.80 -2.57 -11.41
N LEU A 17 13.65 -3.28 -11.47
CA LEU A 17 12.35 -2.65 -11.40
C LEU A 17 12.13 -1.93 -10.08
N PHE A 18 12.25 -2.62 -8.96
CA PHE A 18 11.86 -2.03 -7.68
C PHE A 18 12.84 -0.93 -7.24
N PHE A 19 14.15 -1.14 -7.36
CA PHE A 19 15.12 -0.13 -6.93
C PHE A 19 15.40 0.94 -7.98
N GLY A 20 15.17 0.65 -9.26
CA GLY A 20 15.23 1.64 -10.32
C GLY A 20 14.05 2.61 -10.28
N THR A 21 12.84 2.07 -10.08
CA THR A 21 11.60 2.89 -10.15
C THR A 21 11.36 3.79 -8.94
N ILE A 22 11.97 3.55 -7.77
CA ILE A 22 11.79 4.44 -6.60
C ILE A 22 12.30 5.86 -6.85
N ARG A 23 13.22 6.03 -7.80
CA ARG A 23 13.75 7.35 -8.20
C ARG A 23 12.87 8.06 -9.22
N LEU A 24 11.89 7.34 -9.77
CA LEU A 24 11.01 7.86 -10.80
C LEU A 24 9.76 8.48 -10.18
N GLY A 25 9.41 9.65 -10.67
CA GLY A 25 8.20 10.34 -10.26
C GLY A 25 8.20 10.83 -8.82
N ASP A 26 7.32 11.74 -8.57
CA ASP A 26 7.05 12.32 -7.26
C ASP A 26 6.13 11.44 -6.41
N LEU A 27 5.91 11.83 -5.16
CA LEU A 27 4.85 11.22 -4.36
C LEU A 27 3.52 11.56 -5.01
N ALA A 28 2.71 10.55 -5.30
CA ALA A 28 1.45 10.70 -5.99
C ALA A 28 0.29 10.34 -5.05
N GLY A 29 -0.70 11.21 -5.04
CA GLY A 29 -1.98 10.96 -4.40
C GLY A 29 -1.98 11.06 -2.87
N TYR A 30 -3.17 10.94 -2.33
CA TYR A 30 -3.47 11.13 -0.92
C TYR A 30 -2.62 10.27 0.01
N ASP A 31 -2.62 8.95 -0.21
CA ASP A 31 -2.00 8.01 0.73
C ASP A 31 -0.45 8.07 0.70
N ASP A 32 0.17 8.21 -0.48
CA ASP A 32 1.64 8.28 -0.62
C ASP A 32 2.21 9.44 0.18
N ALA A 33 1.65 10.64 -0.03
CA ALA A 33 2.10 11.85 0.63
C ALA A 33 1.72 11.85 2.11
N MET A 34 0.54 11.33 2.49
CA MET A 34 0.10 11.28 3.88
C MET A 34 1.03 10.43 4.75
N PHE A 35 1.30 9.19 4.36
CA PHE A 35 2.24 8.33 5.11
C PHE A 35 3.65 8.94 5.17
N SER A 36 4.07 9.59 4.08
CA SER A 36 5.36 10.27 4.02
C SER A 36 5.45 11.44 4.99
N LEU A 37 4.37 12.24 5.12
CA LEU A 37 4.28 13.33 6.09
C LEU A 37 4.31 12.84 7.53
N GLU A 38 3.56 11.79 7.83
CA GLU A 38 3.60 11.16 9.15
C GLU A 38 5.02 10.73 9.52
N ALA A 39 5.73 10.12 8.57
CA ALA A 39 7.12 9.72 8.76
C ALA A 39 8.07 10.92 8.90
N LYS A 40 7.88 11.98 8.11
CA LYS A 40 8.61 13.26 8.23
C LYS A 40 8.35 13.92 9.58
N GLY A 41 7.10 13.89 10.06
CA GLY A 41 6.71 14.38 11.38
C GLY A 41 7.47 13.68 12.50
N ILE A 42 7.54 12.33 12.48
CA ILE A 42 8.32 11.55 13.44
C ILE A 42 9.81 11.94 13.44
N VAL A 43 10.40 12.14 12.25
CA VAL A 43 11.81 12.54 12.14
C VAL A 43 12.06 13.92 12.75
N ASN A 44 11.13 14.85 12.53
CA ASN A 44 11.26 16.24 13.00
C ASN A 44 10.97 16.39 14.51
N ASP A 45 9.90 15.73 14.99
CA ASP A 45 9.40 15.89 16.37
C ASP A 45 10.01 14.87 17.33
N GLY A 46 10.52 13.74 16.83
CA GLY A 46 11.01 12.62 17.65
C GLY A 46 9.91 11.79 18.31
N ASP A 47 8.62 12.07 18.06
CA ASP A 47 7.48 11.37 18.65
C ASP A 47 7.07 10.17 17.80
N TRP A 48 7.62 9.00 18.12
CA TRP A 48 7.34 7.75 17.41
C TRP A 48 5.97 7.15 17.71
N LEU A 49 5.39 7.50 18.87
CA LEU A 49 4.12 6.91 19.30
C LEU A 49 2.92 7.62 18.69
N THR A 50 3.07 8.90 18.36
CA THR A 50 1.99 9.73 17.81
C THR A 50 2.38 10.30 16.45
N PRO A 51 2.25 9.54 15.34
CA PRO A 51 2.45 10.09 14.00
C PRO A 51 1.58 11.33 13.78
N LYS A 52 2.14 12.34 13.13
CA LYS A 52 1.46 13.60 12.84
C LYS A 52 1.57 13.96 11.37
N ALA A 53 0.49 14.45 10.81
CA ALA A 53 0.46 15.12 9.51
C ALA A 53 -0.30 16.44 9.66
N ARG A 54 0.15 17.48 9.00
CA ARG A 54 -0.46 18.83 9.08
C ARG A 54 -0.57 19.36 10.53
N GLY A 55 0.41 19.05 11.35
CA GLY A 55 0.44 19.44 12.77
C GLY A 55 -0.55 18.67 13.66
N MET A 56 -1.35 17.76 13.12
CA MET A 56 -2.36 16.98 13.86
C MET A 56 -1.96 15.52 14.00
N ALA A 57 -2.31 14.90 15.15
CA ALA A 57 -2.12 13.47 15.36
C ALA A 57 -2.99 12.67 14.41
N THR A 58 -2.40 11.68 13.72
CA THR A 58 -3.09 10.76 12.84
C THR A 58 -3.31 9.42 13.55
N MET A 59 -4.53 8.90 13.50
CA MET A 59 -4.96 7.73 14.27
C MET A 59 -5.71 6.72 13.41
N GLU A 60 -5.65 6.89 12.08
CA GLU A 60 -6.42 6.05 11.16
C GLU A 60 -5.79 4.67 10.97
N HIS A 61 -4.46 4.60 11.00
CA HIS A 61 -3.72 3.37 10.75
C HIS A 61 -2.71 3.07 11.87
N PRO A 62 -2.48 1.78 12.18
CA PRO A 62 -1.38 1.39 13.05
C PRO A 62 -0.02 1.80 12.46
N PRO A 63 0.99 2.15 13.29
CA PRO A 63 2.11 2.97 12.86
C PRO A 63 3.30 2.23 12.25
N LEU A 64 3.32 0.90 12.16
CA LEU A 64 4.53 0.15 11.79
C LEU A 64 5.09 0.54 10.41
N PHE A 65 4.22 0.79 9.44
CA PHE A 65 4.67 1.24 8.11
C PHE A 65 5.35 2.60 8.19
N VAL A 66 4.71 3.55 8.86
CA VAL A 66 5.24 4.90 9.07
C VAL A 66 6.55 4.86 9.85
N TRP A 67 6.66 3.99 10.88
CA TRP A 67 7.92 3.77 11.59
C TRP A 67 9.05 3.29 10.68
N THR A 68 8.75 2.37 9.76
CA THR A 68 9.77 1.91 8.82
C THR A 68 10.22 3.03 7.88
N GLN A 69 9.29 3.86 7.40
CA GLN A 69 9.62 5.05 6.60
C GLN A 69 10.43 6.06 7.40
N ALA A 70 10.00 6.40 8.62
CA ALA A 70 10.73 7.33 9.50
C ALA A 70 12.15 6.85 9.82
N ALA A 71 12.34 5.56 10.07
CA ALA A 71 13.66 4.97 10.27
C ALA A 71 14.55 5.13 9.03
N MET A 72 14.02 4.89 7.82
CA MET A 72 14.75 5.10 6.57
C MET A 72 15.06 6.58 6.34
N LEU A 73 14.10 7.49 6.55
CA LEU A 73 14.31 8.93 6.44
C LEU A 73 15.38 9.43 7.41
N LYS A 74 15.39 8.91 8.64
CA LYS A 74 16.40 9.26 9.64
C LYS A 74 17.80 8.76 9.26
N ALA A 75 17.90 7.58 8.63
CA ALA A 75 19.17 6.98 8.25
C ALA A 75 19.75 7.56 6.95
N PHE A 76 18.90 7.88 5.96
CA PHE A 76 19.33 8.23 4.59
C PHE A 76 18.92 9.63 4.14
N GLY A 77 18.27 10.41 5.00
CA GLY A 77 17.77 11.74 4.70
C GLY A 77 16.36 11.76 4.09
N ILE A 78 15.71 12.93 4.16
CA ILE A 78 14.33 13.14 3.68
C ILE A 78 14.35 13.29 2.16
N SER A 79 13.79 12.31 1.46
CA SER A 79 13.64 12.33 -0.01
C SER A 79 12.62 11.30 -0.49
N ASP A 80 12.04 11.55 -1.67
CA ASP A 80 11.05 10.64 -2.29
C ASP A 80 11.57 9.21 -2.47
N PRO A 81 12.79 8.95 -2.95
CA PRO A 81 13.29 7.58 -3.07
C PRO A 81 13.41 6.86 -1.73
N VAL A 82 13.82 7.57 -0.69
CA VAL A 82 14.02 6.98 0.64
C VAL A 82 12.69 6.60 1.27
N VAL A 83 11.67 7.43 1.17
CA VAL A 83 10.36 7.12 1.75
C VAL A 83 9.62 6.00 1.00
N LYS A 84 9.96 5.75 -0.28
CA LYS A 84 9.46 4.64 -1.09
C LYS A 84 10.22 3.31 -0.84
N LEU A 85 11.43 3.40 -0.28
CA LEU A 85 12.32 2.25 -0.11
C LEU A 85 11.70 1.08 0.67
N PRO A 86 10.94 1.26 1.78
CA PRO A 86 10.29 0.14 2.47
C PRO A 86 9.37 -0.67 1.56
N SER A 87 8.57 -0.01 0.72
CA SER A 87 7.67 -0.68 -0.22
C SER A 87 8.43 -1.43 -1.32
N ALA A 88 9.52 -0.85 -1.84
CA ALA A 88 10.37 -1.49 -2.84
C ALA A 88 11.07 -2.74 -2.29
N LEU A 89 11.60 -2.66 -1.06
CA LEU A 89 12.21 -3.81 -0.36
C LEU A 89 11.19 -4.94 -0.16
N CYS A 90 9.99 -4.59 0.31
CA CYS A 90 8.90 -5.56 0.46
C CYS A 90 8.44 -6.14 -0.88
N GLY A 91 8.38 -5.32 -1.93
CA GLY A 91 8.07 -5.77 -3.29
C GLY A 91 9.08 -6.77 -3.83
N PHE A 92 10.37 -6.46 -3.70
CA PHE A 92 11.45 -7.37 -4.06
C PHE A 92 11.40 -8.66 -3.24
N GLY A 93 11.28 -8.54 -1.92
CA GLY A 93 11.14 -9.69 -1.02
C GLY A 93 9.92 -10.55 -1.34
N THR A 94 8.79 -9.95 -1.73
CA THR A 94 7.59 -10.68 -2.16
C THR A 94 7.86 -11.56 -3.37
N VAL A 95 8.52 -11.04 -4.39
CA VAL A 95 8.83 -11.80 -5.62
C VAL A 95 9.75 -12.99 -5.32
N LEU A 96 10.78 -12.79 -4.50
CA LEU A 96 11.68 -13.87 -4.07
C LEU A 96 10.96 -14.92 -3.21
N LEU A 97 10.13 -14.48 -2.28
CA LEU A 97 9.43 -15.38 -1.36
C LEU A 97 8.29 -16.14 -2.06
N VAL A 98 7.67 -15.58 -3.12
CA VAL A 98 6.74 -16.30 -4.00
C VAL A 98 7.45 -17.48 -4.68
N TYR A 99 8.66 -17.28 -5.21
CA TYR A 99 9.44 -18.38 -5.76
C TYR A 99 9.72 -19.47 -4.71
N TRP A 100 10.17 -19.06 -3.53
CA TRP A 100 10.44 -20.00 -2.44
C TRP A 100 9.18 -20.78 -2.02
N LEU A 101 8.06 -20.09 -1.84
CA LEU A 101 6.79 -20.71 -1.45
C LEU A 101 6.30 -21.70 -2.52
N ALA A 102 6.31 -21.29 -3.79
CA ALA A 102 5.93 -22.14 -4.89
C ALA A 102 6.85 -23.38 -4.98
N ARG A 103 8.16 -23.17 -4.83
CA ARG A 103 9.16 -24.26 -4.80
C ARG A 103 8.91 -25.26 -3.66
N ARG A 104 8.53 -24.73 -2.49
CA ARG A 104 8.23 -25.52 -1.30
C ARG A 104 6.93 -26.31 -1.41
N LEU A 105 5.89 -25.72 -2.04
CA LEU A 105 4.57 -26.34 -2.17
C LEU A 105 4.45 -27.30 -3.35
N LEU A 106 5.13 -27.01 -4.45
CA LEU A 106 4.99 -27.74 -5.72
C LEU A 106 6.14 -28.70 -6.01
N ASP A 107 7.26 -28.53 -5.30
CA ASP A 107 8.52 -29.26 -5.51
C ASP A 107 9.06 -29.22 -6.96
N ASP A 108 8.74 -28.12 -7.69
CA ASP A 108 9.13 -27.92 -9.09
C ASP A 108 9.75 -26.51 -9.26
N PRO A 109 11.05 -26.41 -9.59
CA PRO A 109 11.73 -25.12 -9.79
C PRO A 109 11.19 -24.36 -11.01
N LEU A 110 10.68 -25.05 -12.04
CA LEU A 110 10.08 -24.39 -13.19
C LEU A 110 8.74 -23.74 -12.81
N ALA A 111 7.88 -24.47 -12.12
CA ALA A 111 6.62 -23.93 -11.60
C ALA A 111 6.85 -22.73 -10.65
N ALA A 112 7.90 -22.80 -9.83
CA ALA A 112 8.29 -21.70 -8.97
C ALA A 112 8.77 -20.47 -9.76
N SER A 113 9.54 -20.66 -10.83
CA SER A 113 9.96 -19.57 -11.74
C SER A 113 8.76 -18.95 -12.47
N VAL A 114 7.78 -19.77 -12.87
CA VAL A 114 6.52 -19.29 -13.47
C VAL A 114 5.72 -18.46 -12.47
N ALA A 115 5.57 -18.91 -11.23
CA ALA A 115 4.88 -18.14 -10.18
C ALA A 115 5.56 -16.78 -9.93
N MET A 116 6.90 -16.79 -9.83
CA MET A 116 7.71 -15.58 -9.70
C MET A 116 7.52 -14.62 -10.88
N PHE A 117 7.52 -15.14 -12.11
CA PHE A 117 7.29 -14.34 -13.31
C PHE A 117 5.88 -13.76 -13.35
N VAL A 118 4.83 -14.55 -13.04
CA VAL A 118 3.45 -14.08 -12.97
C VAL A 118 3.31 -12.93 -11.98
N MET A 119 3.94 -13.05 -10.80
CA MET A 119 3.94 -11.98 -9.80
C MET A 119 4.64 -10.72 -10.32
N LEU A 120 5.83 -10.88 -10.91
CA LEU A 120 6.62 -9.79 -11.46
C LEU A 120 5.94 -9.13 -12.69
N ALA A 121 5.24 -9.91 -13.51
CA ALA A 121 4.52 -9.41 -14.68
C ALA A 121 3.08 -8.97 -14.39
N THR A 122 2.73 -8.73 -13.12
CA THR A 122 1.42 -8.21 -12.72
C THR A 122 1.51 -6.68 -12.51
N PRO A 123 0.99 -5.85 -13.45
CA PRO A 123 1.21 -4.40 -13.43
C PRO A 123 0.66 -3.73 -12.18
N TYR A 124 -0.44 -4.25 -11.66
CA TYR A 124 -1.08 -3.71 -10.46
C TYR A 124 -0.20 -3.85 -9.22
N PHE A 125 0.52 -4.95 -9.07
CA PHE A 125 1.50 -5.14 -8.01
C PHE A 125 2.70 -4.20 -8.18
N LEU A 126 3.25 -4.10 -9.38
CA LEU A 126 4.39 -3.22 -9.68
C LEU A 126 4.08 -1.76 -9.37
N LYS A 127 2.88 -1.31 -9.73
CA LYS A 127 2.40 0.05 -9.47
C LYS A 127 2.52 0.43 -7.99
N TYR A 128 2.12 -0.47 -7.09
CA TYR A 128 2.13 -0.16 -5.64
C TYR A 128 3.46 -0.47 -4.96
N ALA A 129 4.30 -1.32 -5.55
CA ALA A 129 5.63 -1.58 -5.01
C ALA A 129 6.62 -0.42 -5.21
N SER A 130 6.36 0.48 -6.18
CA SER A 130 7.15 1.69 -6.42
C SER A 130 6.61 2.94 -5.70
N ARG A 131 5.59 2.80 -4.85
CA ARG A 131 4.95 3.89 -4.12
C ARG A 131 5.25 3.84 -2.62
N ALA A 132 5.11 4.99 -1.96
CA ALA A 132 5.24 5.11 -0.50
C ALA A 132 3.96 4.64 0.22
N MET A 133 3.50 3.41 -0.07
CA MET A 133 2.21 2.90 0.39
C MET A 133 2.35 1.59 1.17
N SER A 134 1.44 1.39 2.13
CA SER A 134 1.43 0.22 3.03
C SER A 134 0.93 -1.08 2.40
N ASP A 135 0.39 -1.05 1.17
CA ASP A 135 -0.27 -2.20 0.54
C ASP A 135 0.69 -3.36 0.24
N VAL A 136 1.84 -3.06 -0.37
CA VAL A 136 2.85 -4.09 -0.68
C VAL A 136 3.59 -4.58 0.56
N PRO A 137 3.99 -3.74 1.53
CA PRO A 137 4.45 -4.21 2.83
C PRO A 137 3.46 -5.15 3.52
N THR A 138 2.15 -4.85 3.48
CA THR A 138 1.12 -5.76 4.00
C THR A 138 1.14 -7.11 3.27
N ALA A 139 1.18 -7.11 1.93
CA ALA A 139 1.24 -8.34 1.13
C ALA A 139 2.49 -9.17 1.42
N PHE A 140 3.64 -8.53 1.62
CA PHE A 140 4.89 -9.18 2.01
C PHE A 140 4.78 -9.85 3.38
N LEU A 141 4.25 -9.14 4.38
CA LEU A 141 4.08 -9.69 5.73
C LEU A 141 3.07 -10.84 5.76
N PHE A 142 2.00 -10.76 4.96
CA PHE A 142 1.10 -11.90 4.75
C PHE A 142 1.86 -13.10 4.21
N LEU A 143 2.66 -12.90 3.18
CA LEU A 143 3.45 -13.97 2.58
C LEU A 143 4.48 -14.55 3.57
N CYS A 144 5.11 -13.71 4.40
CA CYS A 144 6.00 -14.16 5.49
C CYS A 144 5.23 -15.02 6.51
N ALA A 145 4.04 -14.58 6.93
CA ALA A 145 3.21 -15.35 7.85
C ALA A 145 2.80 -16.71 7.25
N ILE A 146 2.41 -16.74 5.96
CA ILE A 146 2.08 -17.97 5.23
C ILE A 146 3.32 -18.87 5.07
N ALA A 147 4.49 -18.31 4.78
CA ALA A 147 5.73 -19.08 4.69
C ALA A 147 6.09 -19.74 6.04
N ALA A 148 6.00 -18.98 7.12
CA ALA A 148 6.19 -19.51 8.48
C ALA A 148 5.13 -20.59 8.84
N TRP A 149 3.89 -20.37 8.44
CA TRP A 149 2.82 -21.39 8.60
C TRP A 149 3.10 -22.69 7.85
N VAL A 150 3.67 -22.60 6.65
CA VAL A 150 4.09 -23.79 5.87
C VAL A 150 5.22 -24.53 6.59
N LEU A 151 6.24 -23.79 7.08
CA LEU A 151 7.35 -24.34 7.85
C LEU A 151 6.91 -24.93 9.19
N ALA A 152 5.86 -24.41 9.79
CA ALA A 152 5.27 -24.98 11.01
C ALA A 152 4.71 -26.40 10.81
N GLY A 153 4.56 -26.84 9.57
CA GLY A 153 4.26 -28.24 9.26
C GLY A 153 5.42 -29.19 9.53
N ASP A 154 6.65 -28.70 9.49
CA ASP A 154 7.88 -29.47 9.77
C ASP A 154 8.32 -29.27 11.23
N ASP A 155 8.34 -28.03 11.73
CA ASP A 155 8.64 -27.69 13.12
C ASP A 155 7.60 -26.69 13.67
N PRO A 156 6.83 -27.07 14.69
CA PRO A 156 5.78 -26.25 15.28
C PRO A 156 6.23 -24.89 15.83
N ARG A 157 7.51 -24.71 16.13
CA ARG A 157 8.07 -23.42 16.58
C ARG A 157 7.82 -22.30 15.58
N TRP A 158 7.69 -22.62 14.29
CA TRP A 158 7.37 -21.65 13.25
C TRP A 158 5.98 -21.03 13.37
N TYR A 159 5.06 -21.59 14.19
CA TYR A 159 3.80 -20.91 14.52
C TYR A 159 4.06 -19.57 15.23
N LEU A 160 5.11 -19.47 16.05
CA LEU A 160 5.46 -18.20 16.71
C LEU A 160 5.93 -17.15 15.67
N ALA A 161 6.70 -17.58 14.68
CA ALA A 161 7.09 -16.69 13.57
C ALA A 161 5.88 -16.27 12.73
N ALA A 162 4.93 -17.17 12.48
CA ALA A 162 3.67 -16.84 11.82
C ALA A 162 2.86 -15.83 12.63
N GLY A 163 2.80 -15.99 13.97
CA GLY A 163 2.19 -15.04 14.89
C GLY A 163 2.85 -13.66 14.86
N LEU A 164 4.18 -13.61 14.86
CA LEU A 164 4.95 -12.36 14.77
C LEU A 164 4.71 -11.65 13.44
N CYS A 165 4.77 -12.36 12.31
CA CYS A 165 4.48 -11.76 10.99
C CYS A 165 3.01 -11.28 10.91
N THR A 166 2.07 -12.00 11.55
CA THR A 166 0.68 -11.57 11.67
C THR A 166 0.57 -10.28 12.49
N ALA A 167 1.28 -10.20 13.63
CA ALA A 167 1.35 -8.96 14.43
C ALA A 167 1.84 -7.78 13.59
N MET A 168 2.92 -7.98 12.83
CA MET A 168 3.46 -6.94 11.94
C MET A 168 2.45 -6.55 10.85
N ALA A 169 1.75 -7.50 10.24
CA ALA A 169 0.71 -7.22 9.25
C ALA A 169 -0.46 -6.42 9.86
N LEU A 170 -0.90 -6.77 11.07
CA LEU A 170 -1.90 -6.03 11.83
C LEU A 170 -1.41 -4.61 12.17
N MET A 171 -0.15 -4.45 12.53
CA MET A 171 0.47 -3.15 12.84
C MET A 171 0.77 -2.29 11.60
N VAL A 172 0.70 -2.84 10.38
CA VAL A 172 0.78 -2.07 9.14
C VAL A 172 -0.60 -1.61 8.67
N ARG A 173 -1.59 -2.52 8.66
CA ARG A 173 -2.88 -2.21 8.04
C ARG A 173 -4.11 -2.76 8.78
N GLY A 174 -4.03 -2.97 10.06
CA GLY A 174 -5.17 -3.28 10.94
C GLY A 174 -6.09 -4.39 10.41
N LEU A 175 -7.29 -4.01 9.97
CA LEU A 175 -8.41 -4.93 9.67
C LEU A 175 -8.07 -6.05 8.70
N ILE A 176 -7.34 -5.79 7.63
CA ILE A 176 -7.00 -6.84 6.64
C ILE A 176 -6.10 -7.92 7.25
N GLY A 177 -5.29 -7.59 8.26
CA GLY A 177 -4.44 -8.54 8.96
C GLY A 177 -5.23 -9.68 9.62
N PHE A 178 -6.50 -9.47 9.96
CA PHE A 178 -7.38 -10.53 10.49
C PHE A 178 -7.73 -11.61 9.47
N ALA A 179 -7.41 -11.43 8.18
CA ALA A 179 -7.49 -12.52 7.22
C ALA A 179 -6.55 -13.67 7.58
N LEU A 180 -5.37 -13.42 8.17
CA LEU A 180 -4.39 -14.46 8.49
C LEU A 180 -4.93 -15.52 9.48
N PRO A 181 -5.45 -15.16 10.65
CA PRO A 181 -6.09 -16.16 11.51
C PRO A 181 -7.23 -16.93 10.82
N LEU A 182 -8.02 -16.26 9.98
CA LEU A 182 -9.09 -16.91 9.21
C LEU A 182 -8.52 -17.90 8.18
N ILE A 183 -7.43 -17.55 7.48
CA ILE A 183 -6.71 -18.44 6.55
C ILE A 183 -6.19 -19.66 7.30
N PHE A 184 -5.53 -19.47 8.43
CA PHE A 184 -4.94 -20.56 9.21
C PHE A 184 -5.99 -21.50 9.77
N GLY A 185 -7.07 -20.96 10.35
CA GLY A 185 -8.17 -21.74 10.88
C GLY A 185 -8.88 -22.54 9.79
N SER A 186 -9.22 -21.91 8.67
CA SER A 186 -9.85 -22.60 7.54
C SER A 186 -8.95 -23.66 6.90
N HIS A 187 -7.64 -23.40 6.81
CA HIS A 187 -6.68 -24.40 6.33
C HIS A 187 -6.57 -25.60 7.28
N LEU A 188 -6.50 -25.40 8.60
CA LEU A 188 -6.51 -26.51 9.58
C LEU A 188 -7.75 -27.39 9.39
N PHE A 189 -8.91 -26.74 9.25
CA PHE A 189 -10.18 -27.44 9.07
C PHE A 189 -10.23 -28.25 7.76
N LEU A 190 -9.95 -27.59 6.62
CA LEU A 190 -10.04 -28.23 5.30
C LEU A 190 -8.93 -29.26 5.05
N ALA A 191 -7.72 -29.00 5.52
CA ALA A 191 -6.62 -29.96 5.45
C ALA A 191 -6.70 -31.07 6.49
N ARG A 192 -7.68 -31.01 7.42
CA ARG A 192 -7.87 -31.96 8.53
C ARG A 192 -6.61 -32.13 9.37
N ARG A 193 -5.87 -31.03 9.57
CA ARG A 193 -4.69 -31.02 10.44
C ARG A 193 -5.11 -30.82 11.89
N ARG A 194 -4.46 -31.55 12.80
CA ARG A 194 -4.67 -31.33 14.24
C ARG A 194 -3.96 -30.06 14.68
N PRO A 195 -4.67 -29.13 15.34
CA PRO A 195 -4.06 -27.91 15.84
C PRO A 195 -3.09 -28.22 16.99
N GLN A 196 -1.93 -27.57 16.95
CA GLN A 196 -0.93 -27.68 18.03
C GLN A 196 -1.10 -26.49 18.99
N TRP A 197 -2.06 -26.62 19.88
CA TRP A 197 -2.51 -25.55 20.78
C TRP A 197 -1.38 -24.93 21.61
N GLY A 198 -0.38 -25.71 22.03
CA GLY A 198 0.78 -25.23 22.78
C GLY A 198 1.59 -24.16 22.06
N TYR A 199 1.54 -24.10 20.74
CA TYR A 199 2.20 -23.09 19.92
C TYR A 199 1.22 -22.08 19.31
N LEU A 200 0.02 -22.52 18.97
CA LEU A 200 -1.00 -21.66 18.35
C LEU A 200 -1.53 -20.59 19.30
N ILE A 201 -1.75 -20.93 20.58
CA ILE A 201 -2.22 -19.95 21.57
C ILE A 201 -1.18 -18.85 21.80
N PRO A 202 0.12 -19.16 22.08
CA PRO A 202 1.16 -18.12 22.16
C PRO A 202 1.32 -17.32 20.87
N ALA A 203 1.21 -17.97 19.69
CA ALA A 203 1.27 -17.28 18.41
C ALA A 203 0.13 -16.27 18.21
N LEU A 204 -1.09 -16.65 18.61
CA LEU A 204 -2.25 -15.75 18.56
C LEU A 204 -2.11 -14.59 19.57
N ALA A 205 -1.64 -14.87 20.78
CA ALA A 205 -1.36 -13.83 21.76
C ALA A 205 -0.30 -12.85 21.22
N LEU A 206 0.80 -13.37 20.65
CA LEU A 206 1.85 -12.56 20.02
C LEU A 206 1.30 -11.72 18.86
N ALA A 207 0.40 -12.28 18.05
CA ALA A 207 -0.22 -11.58 16.93
C ALA A 207 -1.08 -10.39 17.36
N LEU A 208 -1.83 -10.52 18.44
CA LEU A 208 -2.80 -9.51 18.86
C LEU A 208 -2.23 -8.48 19.86
N ALA A 209 -1.23 -8.85 20.64
CA ALA A 209 -0.72 -8.00 21.73
C ALA A 209 -0.21 -6.63 21.27
N PRO A 210 0.60 -6.48 20.18
CA PRO A 210 1.08 -5.16 19.76
C PRO A 210 -0.05 -4.24 19.30
N LEU A 211 -1.02 -4.77 18.56
CA LEU A 211 -2.17 -3.99 18.11
C LEU A 211 -3.03 -3.57 19.31
N ALA A 212 -3.29 -4.47 20.25
CA ALA A 212 -4.04 -4.15 21.47
C ALA A 212 -3.32 -3.08 22.31
N ALA A 213 -2.00 -3.20 22.47
CA ALA A 213 -1.20 -2.21 23.18
C ALA A 213 -1.28 -0.82 22.52
N TRP A 214 -1.21 -0.76 21.17
CA TRP A 214 -1.33 0.49 20.43
C TRP A 214 -2.72 1.12 20.61
N TYR A 215 -3.80 0.33 20.48
CA TYR A 215 -5.15 0.81 20.74
C TYR A 215 -5.34 1.29 22.16
N CYS A 216 -4.84 0.57 23.16
CA CYS A 216 -4.89 0.98 24.56
C CYS A 216 -4.16 2.31 24.76
N TYR A 217 -2.96 2.49 24.20
CA TYR A 217 -2.21 3.74 24.26
C TYR A 217 -3.06 4.94 23.80
N PHE A 218 -3.68 4.83 22.62
CA PHE A 218 -4.49 5.93 22.08
C PHE A 218 -5.79 6.16 22.87
N LEU A 219 -6.44 5.10 23.33
CA LEU A 219 -7.62 5.22 24.19
C LEU A 219 -7.32 5.96 25.49
N PHE A 220 -6.18 5.68 26.11
CA PHE A 220 -5.77 6.36 27.35
C PHE A 220 -5.26 7.78 27.11
N ARG A 221 -4.50 8.00 26.04
CA ARG A 221 -3.84 9.28 25.73
C ARG A 221 -4.79 10.32 25.16
N TYR A 222 -5.70 9.89 24.29
CA TYR A 222 -6.59 10.78 23.52
C TYR A 222 -8.09 10.56 23.81
N ARG A 223 -8.42 9.62 24.68
CA ARG A 223 -9.80 9.33 25.14
C ARG A 223 -10.88 9.50 24.05
N GLY A 224 -11.79 10.49 24.27
CA GLY A 224 -12.95 10.70 23.38
C GLY A 224 -12.59 11.06 21.92
N THR A 225 -11.49 11.79 21.70
CA THR A 225 -11.06 12.16 20.33
C THR A 225 -10.68 10.93 19.51
N PHE A 226 -9.90 10.00 20.09
CA PHE A 226 -9.56 8.76 19.40
C PHE A 226 -10.80 7.92 19.10
N ALA A 227 -11.68 7.75 20.07
CA ALA A 227 -12.89 6.94 19.92
C ALA A 227 -13.79 7.49 18.82
N SER A 228 -14.00 8.82 18.76
CA SER A 228 -14.86 9.44 17.74
C SER A 228 -14.25 9.38 16.32
N LEU A 229 -12.96 9.68 16.19
CA LEU A 229 -12.26 9.64 14.89
C LEU A 229 -12.18 8.20 14.35
N HIS A 230 -11.84 7.25 15.22
CA HIS A 230 -11.73 5.85 14.83
C HIS A 230 -13.09 5.22 14.53
N ALA A 231 -14.12 5.53 15.31
CA ALA A 231 -15.50 5.10 15.00
C ALA A 231 -15.99 5.68 13.67
N GLY A 232 -15.71 6.95 13.39
CA GLY A 232 -16.03 7.57 12.11
C GLY A 232 -15.29 6.92 10.93
N TRP A 233 -14.01 6.58 11.11
CA TRP A 233 -13.24 5.84 10.10
C TRP A 233 -13.79 4.42 9.88
N LEU A 234 -14.04 3.67 10.95
CA LEU A 234 -14.64 2.34 10.87
C LEU A 234 -16.00 2.37 10.16
N ASP A 235 -16.83 3.38 10.45
CA ASP A 235 -18.12 3.51 9.78
C ASP A 235 -17.94 3.77 8.29
N ARG A 236 -17.03 4.67 7.90
CA ARG A 236 -16.76 4.96 6.48
C ARG A 236 -16.23 3.76 5.72
N GLU A 237 -15.25 3.06 6.28
CA GLU A 237 -14.48 2.02 5.57
C GLU A 237 -15.12 0.63 5.66
N VAL A 238 -15.77 0.31 6.78
CA VAL A 238 -16.23 -1.04 7.11
C VAL A 238 -17.74 -1.16 7.14
N PHE A 239 -18.38 -0.43 8.06
CA PHE A 239 -19.80 -0.64 8.33
C PHE A 239 -20.69 0.07 7.32
N GLY A 240 -20.32 1.26 6.89
CA GLY A 240 -21.04 2.02 5.87
C GLY A 240 -22.50 2.22 6.21
N SER A 241 -22.80 2.66 7.44
CA SER A 241 -24.16 2.86 7.94
C SER A 241 -25.02 3.73 7.01
N LEU A 242 -24.39 4.66 6.29
CA LEU A 242 -25.04 5.54 5.32
C LEU A 242 -25.13 4.93 3.91
N SER A 243 -24.65 3.69 3.69
CA SER A 243 -24.74 3.07 2.36
C SER A 243 -26.09 2.37 2.16
N PRO A 244 -26.68 2.47 0.96
CA PRO A 244 -27.87 1.72 0.63
C PRO A 244 -27.66 0.22 0.83
N PRO A 245 -28.64 -0.53 1.38
CA PRO A 245 -28.50 -1.95 1.68
C PRO A 245 -28.03 -2.80 0.49
N TRP A 246 -28.47 -2.48 -0.74
CA TRP A 246 -28.09 -3.23 -1.94
C TRP A 246 -26.60 -3.16 -2.26
N ARG A 247 -25.90 -2.07 -1.90
CA ARG A 247 -24.45 -1.95 -2.07
C ARG A 247 -23.65 -2.98 -1.26
N ARG A 248 -24.23 -3.50 -0.17
CA ARG A 248 -23.57 -4.56 0.61
C ARG A 248 -23.47 -5.88 -0.15
N TYR A 249 -24.44 -6.14 -1.05
CA TYR A 249 -24.51 -7.38 -1.82
C TYR A 249 -23.71 -7.33 -3.13
N THR A 250 -23.38 -6.16 -3.66
CA THR A 250 -22.63 -6.00 -4.91
C THR A 250 -21.11 -6.12 -4.73
N GLY A 251 -20.59 -6.11 -3.48
CA GLY A 251 -19.17 -6.11 -3.20
C GLY A 251 -18.40 -7.27 -3.83
N ALA A 252 -18.93 -8.48 -3.74
CA ALA A 252 -18.29 -9.65 -4.33
C ALA A 252 -18.21 -9.55 -5.87
N PHE A 253 -19.26 -9.08 -6.53
CA PHE A 253 -19.26 -8.87 -7.99
C PHE A 253 -18.28 -7.78 -8.39
N GLU A 254 -18.27 -6.64 -7.71
CA GLU A 254 -17.37 -5.53 -8.02
C GLU A 254 -15.90 -5.92 -7.84
N TYR A 255 -15.55 -6.58 -6.72
CA TYR A 255 -14.19 -7.08 -6.53
C TYR A 255 -13.81 -8.16 -7.53
N GLY A 256 -14.73 -9.09 -7.84
CA GLY A 256 -14.51 -10.09 -8.89
C GLY A 256 -14.23 -9.46 -10.25
N TRP A 257 -15.01 -8.43 -10.61
CA TRP A 257 -14.82 -7.69 -11.85
C TRP A 257 -13.51 -6.88 -11.88
N MET A 258 -13.19 -6.18 -10.81
CA MET A 258 -11.92 -5.44 -10.68
C MET A 258 -10.71 -6.39 -10.75
N LEU A 259 -10.79 -7.53 -10.08
CA LEU A 259 -9.75 -8.55 -10.12
C LEU A 259 -9.61 -9.12 -11.53
N ALA A 260 -10.71 -9.44 -12.20
CA ALA A 260 -10.68 -9.95 -13.58
C ALA A 260 -9.99 -8.98 -14.52
N LYS A 261 -10.26 -7.67 -14.42
CA LYS A 261 -9.59 -6.64 -15.22
C LYS A 261 -8.12 -6.49 -14.92
N SER A 262 -7.75 -6.47 -13.64
CA SER A 262 -6.38 -6.16 -13.21
C SER A 262 -5.44 -7.36 -13.28
N TYR A 263 -6.00 -8.57 -13.22
CA TYR A 263 -5.26 -9.83 -13.24
C TYR A 263 -5.25 -10.52 -14.63
N TRP A 264 -5.87 -9.90 -15.61
CA TRP A 264 -5.72 -10.30 -17.00
C TRP A 264 -4.26 -10.07 -17.45
N PRO A 265 -3.56 -11.03 -18.11
CA PRO A 265 -4.09 -12.24 -18.77
C PRO A 265 -4.00 -13.52 -17.92
N TRP A 266 -3.67 -13.47 -16.66
CA TRP A 266 -3.44 -14.66 -15.82
C TRP A 266 -4.72 -15.35 -15.35
N LEU A 267 -5.89 -14.70 -15.53
CA LEU A 267 -7.18 -15.20 -15.03
C LEU A 267 -7.55 -16.61 -15.49
N PRO A 268 -7.39 -16.99 -16.78
CA PRO A 268 -7.68 -18.37 -17.21
C PRO A 268 -6.79 -19.41 -16.53
N ALA A 269 -5.50 -19.09 -16.37
CA ALA A 269 -4.55 -19.95 -15.68
C ALA A 269 -4.86 -20.07 -14.17
N LEU A 270 -5.27 -18.98 -13.53
CA LEU A 270 -5.73 -18.97 -12.15
C LEU A 270 -6.92 -19.91 -11.94
N ILE A 271 -7.94 -19.81 -12.79
CA ILE A 271 -9.14 -20.67 -12.71
C ILE A 271 -8.74 -22.14 -12.89
N ALA A 272 -7.89 -22.44 -13.86
CA ALA A 272 -7.39 -23.79 -14.09
C ALA A 272 -6.62 -24.33 -12.89
N GLY A 273 -5.75 -23.54 -12.30
CA GLY A 273 -4.99 -23.91 -11.12
C GLY A 273 -5.88 -24.17 -9.91
N ALA A 274 -6.87 -23.31 -9.67
CA ALA A 274 -7.85 -23.51 -8.61
C ALA A 274 -8.66 -24.83 -8.81
N ILE A 275 -9.13 -25.07 -10.04
CA ILE A 275 -9.83 -26.32 -10.37
C ILE A 275 -8.91 -27.54 -10.18
N ALA A 276 -7.64 -27.45 -10.58
CA ALA A 276 -6.68 -28.54 -10.42
C ALA A 276 -6.48 -28.88 -8.95
N VAL A 277 -6.29 -27.87 -8.07
CA VAL A 277 -6.13 -28.05 -6.62
C VAL A 277 -7.35 -28.75 -6.02
N LEU A 278 -8.57 -28.37 -6.42
CA LEU A 278 -9.81 -28.95 -5.93
C LEU A 278 -9.99 -30.41 -6.42
N ARG A 279 -9.73 -30.67 -7.71
CA ARG A 279 -9.90 -32.01 -8.32
C ARG A 279 -8.87 -33.03 -7.81
N GLU A 280 -7.62 -32.61 -7.70
CA GLU A 280 -6.53 -33.47 -7.24
C GLU A 280 -6.53 -33.68 -5.72
N ARG A 281 -7.38 -32.95 -4.98
CA ARG A 281 -7.55 -33.04 -3.52
C ARG A 281 -6.23 -32.93 -2.75
N ARG A 282 -5.28 -32.15 -3.27
CA ARG A 282 -3.98 -31.88 -2.63
C ARG A 282 -4.17 -30.96 -1.42
N ARG A 283 -4.48 -31.56 -0.27
CA ARG A 283 -4.79 -30.84 0.98
C ARG A 283 -3.81 -29.71 1.36
N PRO A 284 -2.46 -29.85 1.22
CA PRO A 284 -1.56 -28.75 1.51
C PRO A 284 -1.80 -27.51 0.66
N LEU A 285 -2.25 -27.68 -0.59
CA LEU A 285 -2.52 -26.57 -1.51
C LEU A 285 -3.86 -25.88 -1.23
N TYR A 286 -4.72 -26.43 -0.38
CA TYR A 286 -5.93 -25.74 0.07
C TYR A 286 -5.61 -24.43 0.80
N LEU A 287 -4.39 -24.30 1.35
CA LEU A 287 -3.89 -23.04 1.91
C LEU A 287 -4.03 -21.86 0.91
N LEU A 288 -3.70 -22.10 -0.36
CA LEU A 288 -3.79 -21.05 -1.40
C LEU A 288 -5.26 -20.62 -1.63
N LEU A 289 -6.18 -21.58 -1.66
CA LEU A 289 -7.62 -21.31 -1.83
C LEU A 289 -8.20 -20.60 -0.59
N CYS A 290 -7.85 -21.07 0.61
CA CYS A 290 -8.25 -20.42 1.87
C CYS A 290 -7.73 -18.96 1.90
N TRP A 291 -6.50 -18.75 1.45
CA TRP A 291 -5.88 -17.44 1.41
C TRP A 291 -6.64 -16.47 0.50
N VAL A 292 -6.85 -16.86 -0.76
CA VAL A 292 -7.62 -16.04 -1.72
C VAL A 292 -9.03 -15.78 -1.21
N ALA A 293 -9.71 -16.83 -0.72
CA ALA A 293 -11.09 -16.73 -0.25
C ALA A 293 -11.22 -15.80 0.98
N ALA A 294 -10.34 -15.92 1.97
CA ALA A 294 -10.40 -15.11 3.17
C ALA A 294 -10.18 -13.62 2.86
N VAL A 295 -9.15 -13.29 2.06
CA VAL A 295 -8.89 -11.90 1.66
C VAL A 295 -10.06 -11.36 0.81
N PHE A 296 -10.56 -12.16 -0.13
CA PHE A 296 -11.69 -11.76 -0.98
C PHE A 296 -12.95 -11.50 -0.17
N VAL A 297 -13.29 -12.38 0.77
CA VAL A 297 -14.49 -12.23 1.61
C VAL A 297 -14.40 -10.97 2.47
N LEU A 298 -13.26 -10.73 3.11
CA LEU A 298 -13.08 -9.52 3.93
C LEU A 298 -13.17 -8.25 3.08
N CYS A 299 -12.53 -8.23 1.90
CA CYS A 299 -12.62 -7.09 0.99
C CYS A 299 -14.06 -6.88 0.49
N ALA A 300 -14.76 -7.96 0.11
CA ALA A 300 -16.13 -7.89 -0.39
C ALA A 300 -17.14 -7.44 0.68
N ALA A 301 -16.84 -7.75 1.95
CA ALA A 301 -17.67 -7.32 3.09
C ALA A 301 -17.46 -5.84 3.46
N ALA A 302 -16.29 -5.27 3.15
CA ALA A 302 -15.99 -3.87 3.43
C ALA A 302 -16.74 -2.93 2.48
N ARG A 303 -17.02 -1.71 2.98
CA ARG A 303 -17.66 -0.67 2.16
C ARG A 303 -16.70 -0.07 1.14
N SER A 304 -15.50 0.24 1.57
CA SER A 304 -14.48 0.84 0.72
C SER A 304 -14.00 -0.20 -0.31
N ARG A 305 -14.25 0.10 -1.59
CA ARG A 305 -14.02 -0.85 -2.69
C ARG A 305 -12.81 -0.44 -3.50
N VAL A 306 -11.66 -0.69 -2.93
CA VAL A 306 -10.38 -0.38 -3.56
C VAL A 306 -9.63 -1.67 -3.81
N LEU A 307 -9.36 -1.96 -5.08
CA LEU A 307 -8.72 -3.22 -5.50
C LEU A 307 -7.37 -3.49 -4.80
N ARG A 308 -6.63 -2.44 -4.41
CA ARG A 308 -5.34 -2.59 -3.72
C ARG A 308 -5.44 -3.39 -2.40
N TYR A 309 -6.62 -3.44 -1.77
CA TYR A 309 -6.85 -4.26 -0.58
C TYR A 309 -6.78 -5.76 -0.87
N MET A 310 -6.88 -6.16 -2.14
CA MET A 310 -6.64 -7.55 -2.59
C MET A 310 -5.17 -7.91 -2.76
N LEU A 311 -4.22 -6.95 -2.73
CA LEU A 311 -2.80 -7.22 -2.93
C LEU A 311 -2.22 -8.31 -2.02
N PRO A 312 -2.66 -8.46 -0.74
CA PRO A 312 -2.24 -9.58 0.08
C PRO A 312 -2.58 -10.97 -0.48
N ALA A 313 -3.55 -11.10 -1.39
CA ALA A 313 -3.87 -12.37 -2.03
C ALA A 313 -3.05 -12.67 -3.31
N TYR A 314 -2.40 -11.65 -3.90
CA TYR A 314 -1.70 -11.80 -5.18
C TYR A 314 -0.60 -12.88 -5.19
N PRO A 315 0.19 -13.10 -4.13
CA PRO A 315 1.13 -14.22 -4.09
C PRO A 315 0.44 -15.58 -4.26
N ALA A 316 -0.72 -15.79 -3.63
CA ALA A 316 -1.49 -17.02 -3.81
C ALA A 316 -2.06 -17.15 -5.23
N LEU A 317 -2.55 -16.03 -5.82
CA LEU A 317 -3.01 -16.00 -7.21
C LEU A 317 -1.88 -16.38 -8.16
N ALA A 318 -0.66 -15.88 -7.95
CA ALA A 318 0.50 -16.20 -8.78
C ALA A 318 0.86 -17.68 -8.72
N VAL A 319 0.87 -18.30 -7.53
CA VAL A 319 1.15 -19.73 -7.38
C VAL A 319 0.04 -20.58 -8.02
N LEU A 320 -1.23 -20.22 -7.83
CA LEU A 320 -2.35 -20.90 -8.48
C LEU A 320 -2.27 -20.78 -10.00
N SER A 321 -1.92 -19.59 -10.54
CA SER A 321 -1.73 -19.41 -11.99
C SER A 321 -0.60 -20.26 -12.52
N ALA A 322 0.51 -20.39 -11.77
CA ALA A 322 1.60 -21.29 -12.16
C ALA A 322 1.15 -22.75 -12.22
N ILE A 323 0.34 -23.21 -11.26
CA ILE A 323 -0.25 -24.57 -11.28
C ILE A 323 -1.06 -24.74 -12.59
N GLY A 324 -1.91 -23.76 -12.94
CA GLY A 324 -2.72 -23.80 -14.14
C GLY A 324 -1.90 -23.82 -15.42
N ILE A 325 -0.88 -22.98 -15.54
CA ILE A 325 0.04 -22.92 -16.69
C ILE A 325 0.75 -24.27 -16.86
N MET A 326 1.31 -24.81 -15.77
CA MET A 326 2.01 -26.10 -15.80
C MET A 326 1.09 -27.28 -16.14
N ARG A 327 -0.22 -27.16 -15.87
CA ARG A 327 -1.21 -28.19 -16.17
C ARG A 327 -1.66 -28.17 -17.62
N TRP A 328 -1.83 -27.00 -18.23
CA TRP A 328 -2.36 -26.84 -19.58
C TRP A 328 -1.29 -26.81 -20.67
N THR A 329 -0.06 -26.42 -20.27
CA THR A 329 1.02 -26.26 -21.25
C THR A 329 2.05 -27.38 -21.08
N PRO A 330 2.41 -28.10 -22.15
CA PRO A 330 3.47 -29.10 -22.09
C PRO A 330 4.76 -28.51 -21.52
N ARG A 331 5.38 -29.20 -20.57
CA ARG A 331 6.56 -28.75 -19.82
C ARG A 331 7.67 -28.18 -20.72
N ARG A 332 7.95 -28.85 -21.83
CA ARG A 332 8.95 -28.43 -22.84
C ARG A 332 8.69 -27.01 -23.40
N TRP A 333 7.41 -26.64 -23.55
CA TRP A 333 7.07 -25.31 -24.00
C TRP A 333 7.24 -24.27 -22.91
N VAL A 334 6.84 -24.59 -21.68
CA VAL A 334 7.07 -23.69 -20.54
C VAL A 334 8.56 -23.46 -20.33
N GLU A 335 9.40 -24.50 -20.39
CA GLU A 335 10.86 -24.38 -20.31
C GLU A 335 11.42 -23.50 -21.42
N ARG A 336 10.96 -23.70 -22.66
CA ARG A 336 11.40 -22.90 -23.80
C ARG A 336 10.97 -21.43 -23.66
N ILE A 337 9.71 -21.18 -23.28
CA ILE A 337 9.19 -19.83 -23.07
C ILE A 337 9.98 -19.13 -21.97
N MET A 338 10.19 -19.78 -20.82
CA MET A 338 10.93 -19.19 -19.69
C MET A 338 12.39 -18.89 -20.04
N THR A 339 13.01 -19.64 -20.97
CA THR A 339 14.36 -19.38 -21.47
C THR A 339 14.47 -18.02 -22.18
N PHE A 340 13.42 -17.58 -22.86
CA PHE A 340 13.37 -16.27 -23.54
C PHE A 340 12.77 -15.18 -22.63
N VAL A 341 11.75 -15.52 -21.88
CA VAL A 341 11.01 -14.55 -21.02
C VAL A 341 11.88 -14.02 -19.90
N ALA A 342 12.70 -14.87 -19.26
CA ALA A 342 13.51 -14.40 -18.13
C ALA A 342 14.55 -13.34 -18.54
N PRO A 343 15.36 -13.51 -19.61
CA PRO A 343 16.24 -12.43 -20.07
C PRO A 343 15.46 -11.23 -20.64
N ALA A 344 14.35 -11.47 -21.35
CA ALA A 344 13.51 -10.38 -21.85
C ALA A 344 12.92 -9.53 -20.72
N ALA A 345 12.58 -10.13 -19.57
CA ALA A 345 12.13 -9.40 -18.40
C ALA A 345 13.20 -8.46 -17.85
N VAL A 346 14.48 -8.83 -17.89
CA VAL A 346 15.59 -7.94 -17.49
C VAL A 346 15.68 -6.74 -18.42
N VAL A 347 15.61 -6.97 -19.74
CA VAL A 347 15.65 -5.90 -20.75
C VAL A 347 14.44 -4.99 -20.59
N ALA A 348 13.24 -5.56 -20.46
CA ALA A 348 12.02 -4.79 -20.26
C ALA A 348 12.06 -3.97 -18.96
N ALA A 349 12.58 -4.54 -17.88
CA ALA A 349 12.75 -3.84 -16.61
C ALA A 349 13.69 -2.62 -16.75
N ALA A 350 14.85 -2.82 -17.37
CA ALA A 350 15.80 -1.76 -17.62
C ALA A 350 15.22 -0.66 -18.54
N SER A 351 14.55 -1.08 -19.63
CA SER A 351 13.89 -0.14 -20.54
C SER A 351 12.79 0.66 -19.87
N LEU A 352 11.97 0.04 -19.02
CA LEU A 352 10.91 0.72 -18.27
C LEU A 352 11.50 1.80 -17.34
N VAL A 353 12.56 1.45 -16.60
CA VAL A 353 13.24 2.41 -15.71
C VAL A 353 13.78 3.61 -16.49
N VAL A 354 14.35 3.38 -17.68
CA VAL A 354 14.93 4.46 -18.48
C VAL A 354 13.86 5.31 -19.17
N LEU A 355 12.81 4.69 -19.73
CA LEU A 355 11.82 5.36 -20.58
C LEU A 355 10.69 6.03 -19.80
N VAL A 356 10.34 5.51 -18.61
CA VAL A 356 9.23 6.03 -17.80
C VAL A 356 9.67 7.12 -16.82
N ALA A 357 10.99 7.30 -16.66
CA ALA A 357 11.57 8.31 -15.77
C ALA A 357 10.98 9.74 -15.88
N PRO A 358 10.57 10.23 -17.05
CA PRO A 358 10.14 11.64 -17.20
C PRO A 358 8.66 11.90 -16.89
N VAL A 359 7.81 10.90 -16.66
CA VAL A 359 6.36 11.04 -16.89
C VAL A 359 5.52 11.46 -15.67
N TRP A 360 6.08 11.43 -14.45
CA TRP A 360 5.30 11.69 -13.23
C TRP A 360 6.01 12.71 -12.33
N HIS A 361 5.78 13.98 -12.58
CA HIS A 361 6.31 15.03 -11.72
C HIS A 361 5.17 15.94 -11.24
N ALA A 362 5.06 16.12 -9.91
CA ALA A 362 4.30 17.20 -9.30
C ALA A 362 5.06 18.54 -9.48
N ALA A 363 5.50 18.83 -10.70
CA ALA A 363 6.32 19.99 -10.99
C ALA A 363 5.66 21.30 -10.54
N GLU A 364 4.33 21.36 -10.67
CA GLU A 364 3.51 22.50 -10.29
C GLU A 364 3.56 22.73 -8.77
N ILE A 365 3.26 21.71 -7.98
CA ILE A 365 3.27 21.80 -6.50
C ILE A 365 4.68 22.05 -5.96
N ARG A 366 5.70 21.46 -6.57
CA ARG A 366 7.10 21.73 -6.19
C ARG A 366 7.51 23.16 -6.47
N ALA A 367 7.05 23.74 -7.56
CA ALA A 367 7.34 25.14 -7.88
C ALA A 367 6.71 26.07 -6.84
N ILE A 368 5.45 25.82 -6.49
CA ILE A 368 4.73 26.54 -5.43
C ILE A 368 5.45 26.41 -4.10
N ALA A 369 5.72 25.18 -3.65
CA ALA A 369 6.39 24.92 -2.38
C ALA A 369 7.76 25.61 -2.27
N ARG A 370 8.55 25.63 -3.35
CA ARG A 370 9.83 26.35 -3.37
C ARG A 370 9.68 27.87 -3.25
N ALA A 371 8.68 28.44 -3.91
CA ALA A 371 8.40 29.86 -3.83
C ALA A 371 7.89 30.25 -2.43
N GLU A 372 7.06 29.44 -1.83
CA GLU A 372 6.60 29.60 -0.45
C GLU A 372 7.77 29.55 0.55
N ASP A 373 8.69 28.60 0.38
CA ASP A 373 9.87 28.45 1.26
C ASP A 373 10.80 29.67 1.22
N GLN A 374 10.76 30.48 0.14
CA GLN A 374 11.52 31.74 0.03
C GLN A 374 10.79 32.91 0.67
N THR A 375 9.48 32.88 0.80
CA THR A 375 8.62 33.99 1.19
C THR A 375 8.03 33.84 2.59
N LEU A 376 7.72 32.59 2.97
CA LEU A 376 7.08 32.25 4.23
C LEU A 376 8.09 31.73 5.25
N ARG A 377 7.75 31.84 6.53
CA ARG A 377 8.55 31.25 7.61
C ARG A 377 8.26 29.73 7.69
N PRO A 378 9.26 28.91 8.04
CA PRO A 378 9.03 27.50 8.28
C PRO A 378 7.92 27.29 9.33
N GLY A 379 6.92 26.44 9.01
CA GLY A 379 5.77 26.17 9.88
C GLY A 379 4.67 27.23 9.84
N GLU A 380 4.76 28.22 8.96
CA GLU A 380 3.68 29.18 8.75
C GLU A 380 2.48 28.53 8.07
N TYR A 381 1.28 28.90 8.47
CA TYR A 381 0.04 28.33 7.92
C TYR A 381 -0.35 29.02 6.62
N VAL A 382 -0.72 28.22 5.61
CA VAL A 382 -1.19 28.65 4.28
C VAL A 382 -2.59 28.13 4.04
N GLY A 383 -3.54 29.00 3.69
CA GLY A 383 -4.88 28.60 3.29
C GLY A 383 -4.82 27.89 1.93
N PHE A 384 -5.38 26.69 1.83
CA PHE A 384 -5.50 25.98 0.56
C PHE A 384 -6.97 25.85 0.18
N TYR A 385 -7.33 26.39 -0.98
CA TYR A 385 -8.68 26.32 -1.53
C TYR A 385 -8.63 26.04 -3.04
N ASP A 386 -9.31 25.00 -3.47
CA ASP A 386 -9.54 24.67 -4.88
C ASP A 386 -11.04 24.48 -5.14
N LYS A 387 -11.60 25.25 -6.10
CA LYS A 387 -13.02 25.27 -6.43
C LYS A 387 -13.40 24.05 -7.26
N GLY A 388 -13.67 22.94 -6.63
CA GLY A 388 -14.20 21.79 -7.37
C GLY A 388 -13.83 20.43 -6.81
N ASP A 389 -12.76 20.36 -6.09
CA ASP A 389 -12.40 19.12 -5.39
C ASP A 389 -11.47 19.46 -4.24
N PRO A 390 -11.85 19.23 -2.98
CA PRO A 390 -10.90 19.29 -1.89
C PRO A 390 -9.90 18.15 -2.07
N ARG A 391 -8.98 18.31 -3.03
CA ARG A 391 -7.91 17.35 -3.31
C ARG A 391 -6.92 17.41 -2.16
N TYR A 392 -7.21 16.66 -1.15
CA TYR A 392 -6.26 16.37 -0.05
C TYR A 392 -4.89 15.94 -0.56
N ASP A 393 -4.81 15.49 -1.80
CA ASP A 393 -3.60 15.02 -2.46
C ASP A 393 -2.56 16.13 -2.61
N GLU A 394 -2.96 17.29 -3.09
CA GLU A 394 -2.09 18.42 -3.35
C GLU A 394 -1.61 19.10 -2.06
N THR A 395 -2.47 19.18 -1.05
CA THR A 395 -2.09 19.72 0.26
C THR A 395 -1.04 18.89 0.97
N ASN A 396 -1.14 17.56 0.90
CA ASN A 396 -0.14 16.69 1.46
C ASN A 396 1.20 16.79 0.69
N GLN A 397 1.14 16.94 -0.63
CA GLN A 397 2.35 17.16 -1.45
C GLN A 397 2.99 18.52 -1.14
N LEU A 398 2.17 19.58 -0.99
CA LEU A 398 2.68 20.92 -0.66
C LEU A 398 3.48 20.90 0.64
N GLU A 399 2.96 20.30 1.71
CA GLU A 399 3.68 20.15 2.99
C GLU A 399 4.89 19.21 2.89
N TRP A 400 4.84 18.19 2.03
CA TRP A 400 5.98 17.30 1.83
C TRP A 400 7.16 18.02 1.16
N TYR A 401 6.88 18.77 0.09
CA TYR A 401 7.92 19.46 -0.67
C TYR A 401 8.30 20.83 -0.09
N GLY A 402 7.45 21.43 0.73
CA GLY A 402 7.63 22.72 1.37
C GLY A 402 7.80 22.64 2.89
N ARG A 403 7.81 23.81 3.52
CA ARG A 403 7.86 23.99 4.96
C ARG A 403 6.63 24.66 5.54
N ALA A 404 5.74 25.18 4.69
CA ALA A 404 4.45 25.75 5.08
C ALA A 404 3.48 24.62 5.46
N ILE A 405 2.53 24.92 6.35
CA ILE A 405 1.50 23.98 6.80
C ILE A 405 0.18 24.36 6.13
N PRO A 406 -0.34 23.58 5.17
CA PRO A 406 -1.58 23.90 4.49
C PRO A 406 -2.80 23.69 5.41
N VAL A 407 -3.66 24.71 5.45
CA VAL A 407 -4.98 24.69 6.10
C VAL A 407 -6.04 24.53 5.01
N ILE A 408 -6.71 23.39 4.99
CA ILE A 408 -7.71 23.11 3.97
C ILE A 408 -8.97 23.93 4.23
N LEU A 409 -9.40 24.65 3.20
CA LEU A 409 -10.63 25.43 3.18
C LEU A 409 -11.62 24.75 2.20
N PRO A 410 -12.44 23.80 2.67
CA PRO A 410 -13.18 22.90 1.79
C PRO A 410 -14.33 23.56 1.05
N THR A 411 -14.82 24.69 1.54
CA THR A 411 -15.94 25.41 0.94
C THR A 411 -15.63 26.89 0.73
N THR A 412 -16.35 27.51 -0.18
CA THR A 412 -16.29 28.99 -0.40
C THR A 412 -16.63 29.75 0.88
N ALA A 413 -17.54 29.22 1.70
CA ALA A 413 -17.89 29.82 2.98
C ALA A 413 -16.72 29.78 3.99
N ASP A 414 -15.93 28.70 3.98
CA ASP A 414 -14.74 28.59 4.83
C ASP A 414 -13.67 29.59 4.39
N LEU A 415 -13.46 29.73 3.08
CA LEU A 415 -12.56 30.74 2.53
C LEU A 415 -13.01 32.16 2.92
N ASP A 416 -14.31 32.48 2.77
CA ASP A 416 -14.87 33.80 3.12
C ASP A 416 -14.75 34.08 4.62
N ASN A 417 -14.96 33.07 5.45
CA ASN A 417 -14.81 33.19 6.90
C ASN A 417 -13.36 33.44 7.29
N GLU A 418 -12.42 32.74 6.67
CA GLU A 418 -11.00 32.89 6.96
C GLU A 418 -10.48 34.25 6.47
N LEU A 419 -10.89 34.71 5.28
CA LEU A 419 -10.56 36.04 4.77
C LEU A 419 -11.10 37.18 5.67
N ARG A 420 -12.30 36.99 6.27
CA ARG A 420 -12.86 37.92 7.24
C ARG A 420 -12.12 37.89 8.57
N ALA A 421 -11.72 36.70 9.00
CA ALA A 421 -10.97 36.50 10.25
C ALA A 421 -9.55 37.07 10.16
N GLY A 422 -8.95 37.09 8.95
CA GLY A 422 -7.62 37.63 8.71
C GLY A 422 -6.50 36.88 9.46
N LYS A 423 -6.69 35.59 9.74
CA LYS A 423 -5.72 34.78 10.50
C LYS A 423 -4.56 34.34 9.63
N LEU A 424 -4.83 34.04 8.35
CA LEU A 424 -3.85 33.63 7.38
C LEU A 424 -3.48 34.81 6.47
N ARG A 425 -2.20 34.91 6.14
CA ARG A 425 -1.74 35.93 5.20
C ARG A 425 -1.38 35.37 3.82
N ALA A 426 -1.22 34.06 3.71
CA ALA A 426 -0.90 33.41 2.45
C ALA A 426 -1.98 32.38 2.06
N TYR A 427 -2.27 32.27 0.76
CA TYR A 427 -3.28 31.36 0.22
C TYR A 427 -2.79 30.74 -1.08
N VAL A 428 -2.98 29.42 -1.23
CA VAL A 428 -2.90 28.69 -2.48
C VAL A 428 -4.31 28.46 -2.99
N ILE A 429 -4.62 28.97 -4.15
CA ILE A 429 -5.95 29.01 -4.70
C ILE A 429 -5.95 28.70 -6.20
N ASP A 430 -7.06 28.19 -6.73
CA ASP A 430 -7.23 28.04 -8.17
C ASP A 430 -7.32 29.40 -8.89
N GLN A 431 -6.92 29.43 -10.17
CA GLN A 431 -6.90 30.67 -10.97
C GLN A 431 -8.27 31.34 -11.10
N THR A 432 -9.37 30.56 -11.06
CA THR A 432 -10.72 31.13 -11.14
C THR A 432 -11.02 31.90 -9.86
N THR A 433 -10.80 31.29 -8.71
CA THR A 433 -10.96 31.93 -7.39
C THR A 433 -10.04 33.13 -7.22
N TYR A 434 -8.80 33.06 -7.76
CA TYR A 434 -7.89 34.18 -7.77
C TYR A 434 -8.52 35.39 -8.45
N ARG A 435 -9.00 35.26 -9.68
CA ARG A 435 -9.65 36.35 -10.44
C ARG A 435 -10.90 36.87 -9.76
N ASP A 436 -11.73 35.96 -9.24
CA ASP A 436 -13.04 36.32 -8.66
C ASP A 436 -12.89 37.06 -7.33
N ARG A 437 -11.83 36.80 -6.55
CA ARG A 437 -11.78 37.20 -5.14
C ARG A 437 -10.53 37.96 -4.70
N PHE A 438 -9.38 37.63 -5.27
CA PHE A 438 -8.09 38.14 -4.78
C PHE A 438 -7.54 39.25 -5.67
N GLU A 439 -7.87 39.30 -6.96
CA GLU A 439 -7.32 40.29 -7.91
C GLU A 439 -7.62 41.72 -7.46
N ALA A 440 -8.75 41.97 -6.82
CA ALA A 440 -9.12 43.29 -6.30
C ALA A 440 -8.56 43.59 -4.90
N MET A 441 -7.91 42.64 -4.22
CA MET A 441 -7.33 42.84 -2.90
C MET A 441 -5.87 43.30 -3.00
N PRO A 442 -5.32 44.06 -2.00
CA PRO A 442 -3.89 44.31 -1.92
C PRO A 442 -3.11 43.04 -1.62
N HIS A 443 -2.40 42.53 -2.60
CA HIS A 443 -1.64 41.27 -2.46
C HIS A 443 -0.37 41.31 -3.32
N ASP A 444 0.50 40.35 -3.09
CA ASP A 444 1.64 39.99 -3.96
C ASP A 444 1.43 38.54 -4.44
N VAL A 445 1.62 38.28 -5.71
CA VAL A 445 1.64 36.92 -6.25
C VAL A 445 3.02 36.33 -5.98
N VAL A 446 3.07 35.28 -5.20
CA VAL A 446 4.31 34.58 -4.79
C VAL A 446 4.71 33.55 -5.85
N ALA A 447 3.75 32.79 -6.34
CA ALA A 447 3.95 31.77 -7.35
C ALA A 447 2.68 31.55 -8.17
N GLU A 448 2.89 31.19 -9.43
CA GLU A 448 1.85 30.70 -10.32
C GLU A 448 2.34 29.46 -11.03
N SER A 449 1.63 28.36 -10.91
CA SER A 449 2.03 27.10 -11.53
C SER A 449 0.80 26.22 -11.82
N GLY A 450 0.63 25.87 -13.08
CA GLY A 450 -0.53 25.11 -13.56
C GLY A 450 -1.84 25.86 -13.34
N HIS A 451 -2.74 25.28 -12.58
CA HIS A 451 -4.03 25.89 -12.23
C HIS A 451 -4.04 26.60 -10.87
N LEU A 452 -2.95 26.59 -10.15
CA LEU A 452 -2.80 27.15 -8.81
C LEU A 452 -2.01 28.47 -8.80
N VAL A 453 -2.42 29.35 -7.92
CA VAL A 453 -1.76 30.64 -7.64
C VAL A 453 -1.56 30.78 -6.14
N THR A 454 -0.35 31.13 -5.73
CA THR A 454 -0.06 31.49 -4.33
C THR A 454 -0.03 33.01 -4.19
N VAL A 455 -0.86 33.51 -3.31
CA VAL A 455 -0.98 34.92 -2.99
C VAL A 455 -0.59 35.22 -1.56
N LEU A 456 0.08 36.33 -1.34
CA LEU A 456 0.42 36.87 -0.04
C LEU A 456 -0.36 38.19 0.15
N LEU A 457 -1.31 38.21 1.09
CA LEU A 457 -2.07 39.42 1.40
C LEU A 457 -1.18 40.42 2.11
N LYS A 458 -1.26 41.69 1.68
CA LYS A 458 -0.59 42.81 2.35
C LYS A 458 -1.35 43.14 3.66
N PRO A 459 -0.64 43.49 4.72
CA PRO A 459 -1.28 43.93 5.94
C PRO A 459 -2.20 45.14 5.62
N ARG A 460 -3.39 45.09 6.16
CA ARG A 460 -4.37 46.20 6.07
C ARG A 460 -3.88 47.42 6.86
#